data_68db4b983f3729b4bbf7388417a9e263
#
_entry.id   68db4b983f3729b4bbf7388417a9e263
#
_cell.length_a   1.000
_cell.length_b   1.000
_cell.length_c   1.000
_cell.angle_alpha   90.00
_cell.angle_beta   90.00
_cell.angle_gamma   90.00
#
_symmetry.space_group_name_H-M   'P 1'
#
loop_
_entity.id
_entity.type
_entity.pdbx_description
1 polymer ?
#
loop_
_entity_poly.entity_id
_entity_poly.type
_entity_poly.pdbx_seq_one_letter_code
_entity_poly.pdbx_strand_id
1 'polypeptide(L)'
;MSRSARLALSLTALLVLAAPAWAQGKKDMVRNYGIGHAATPEQIAGWDIDVRPDGQGAPPGHGSVKEGEKVYLDKCAACHGEFGESAGRWPQLAQGKGTLASNDPVKTVGSYFPYLSSVFDYIRRAMPFGAAQSLSNDELYAVTAYVLNLNDIVDDKFVLSQQTWGQVKMPNQGGFFDDDRDKAEKAFWNAKPCMSDCRPPVKITGHAAVLDVTPDEKTLKRGGVE
;
A
#
# COMPACT_ATOMS: atom_id res chain seq x y z
N MET A 1 25.05 70.88 21.22
CA MET A 1 25.11 69.52 20.60
C MET A 1 26.27 69.49 19.60
N SER A 2 27.26 68.66 19.79
CA SER A 2 28.48 68.63 18.98
C SER A 2 28.20 68.08 17.57
N ARG A 3 29.01 68.51 16.57
CA ARG A 3 28.92 68.04 15.19
C ARG A 3 29.00 66.50 15.06
N SER A 4 29.68 65.87 16.01
CA SER A 4 29.82 64.42 16.10
C SER A 4 28.50 63.69 16.44
N ALA A 5 27.63 64.28 17.26
CA ALA A 5 26.34 63.72 17.65
C ALA A 5 25.34 63.71 16.48
N ARG A 6 25.44 64.69 15.58
CA ARG A 6 24.56 64.76 14.37
C ARG A 6 24.96 63.76 13.30
N LEU A 7 26.27 63.46 13.15
CA LEU A 7 26.74 62.44 12.24
C LEU A 7 26.37 61.01 12.73
N ALA A 8 26.43 60.76 14.03
CA ALA A 8 26.06 59.44 14.58
C ALA A 8 24.56 59.17 14.42
N LEU A 9 23.68 60.19 14.58
CA LEU A 9 22.25 60.01 14.34
C LEU A 9 21.89 59.77 12.85
N SER A 10 22.66 60.35 11.94
CA SER A 10 22.44 60.16 10.50
C SER A 10 22.87 58.77 10.02
N LEU A 11 23.91 58.16 10.61
CA LEU A 11 24.33 56.79 10.24
C LEU A 11 23.39 55.73 10.79
N THR A 12 22.82 55.94 11.98
CA THR A 12 21.84 54.99 12.54
C THR A 12 20.51 55.00 11.81
N ALA A 13 20.09 56.18 11.27
CA ALA A 13 18.87 56.25 10.47
C ALA A 13 18.98 55.58 9.12
N LEU A 14 20.19 55.52 8.52
CA LEU A 14 20.39 54.78 7.24
C LEU A 14 20.47 53.26 7.43
N LEU A 15 20.89 52.74 8.58
CA LEU A 15 20.96 51.32 8.86
C LEU A 15 19.59 50.66 9.14
N VAL A 16 18.59 51.41 9.54
CA VAL A 16 17.23 50.88 9.82
C VAL A 16 16.40 50.74 8.55
N LEU A 17 16.79 51.38 7.43
CA LEU A 17 16.07 51.26 6.14
C LEU A 17 16.56 50.13 5.24
N ALA A 18 17.64 49.45 5.62
CA ALA A 18 18.09 48.22 4.93
C ALA A 18 17.44 46.97 5.56
N ALA A 19 16.13 46.95 5.69
CA ALA A 19 15.42 45.68 5.94
C ALA A 19 15.65 44.77 4.75
N PRO A 20 16.12 43.53 4.95
CA PRO A 20 16.41 42.66 3.83
C PRO A 20 15.11 42.33 3.08
N ALA A 21 15.06 42.78 1.82
CA ALA A 21 14.00 42.44 0.86
C ALA A 21 14.02 40.96 0.48
N TRP A 22 14.42 40.07 1.38
CA TRP A 22 14.64 38.65 1.11
C TRP A 22 13.52 37.74 1.63
N ALA A 23 12.43 38.31 2.16
CA ALA A 23 11.31 37.55 2.68
C ALA A 23 10.03 37.67 1.85
N GLN A 24 10.13 38.07 0.58
CA GLN A 24 9.04 37.79 -0.36
C GLN A 24 9.29 36.39 -0.89
N GLY A 25 8.92 35.38 -0.09
CA GLY A 25 8.72 34.03 -0.59
C GLY A 25 7.90 34.13 -1.86
N LYS A 26 8.40 33.53 -2.94
CA LYS A 26 7.57 33.29 -4.13
C LYS A 26 6.27 32.70 -3.61
N LYS A 27 5.20 33.49 -3.58
CA LYS A 27 3.87 32.92 -3.56
C LYS A 27 3.82 32.10 -4.83
N ASP A 28 3.92 30.80 -4.70
CA ASP A 28 3.57 29.91 -5.80
C ASP A 28 2.20 30.36 -6.24
N MET A 29 2.15 31.01 -7.39
CA MET A 29 0.88 31.41 -8.00
C MET A 29 0.22 30.10 -8.41
N VAL A 30 -0.63 29.57 -7.52
CA VAL A 30 -1.53 28.49 -7.87
C VAL A 30 -2.34 29.01 -9.06
N ARG A 31 -1.96 28.59 -10.26
CA ARG A 31 -2.68 28.94 -11.47
C ARG A 31 -4.07 28.33 -11.38
N ASN A 32 -5.06 29.16 -11.15
CA ASN A 32 -6.44 28.70 -11.25
C ASN A 32 -6.79 28.59 -12.75
N TYR A 33 -6.86 27.37 -13.23
CA TYR A 33 -7.21 27.08 -14.62
C TYR A 33 -8.72 27.08 -14.88
N GLY A 34 -9.55 27.33 -13.87
CA GLY A 34 -11.01 27.29 -13.98
C GLY A 34 -11.57 25.88 -14.21
N ILE A 35 -10.79 24.85 -13.91
CA ILE A 35 -11.16 23.45 -14.08
C ILE A 35 -11.48 22.86 -12.72
N GLY A 36 -12.56 22.08 -12.63
CA GLY A 36 -13.00 21.43 -11.40
C GLY A 36 -13.75 22.37 -10.46
N HIS A 37 -14.14 21.84 -9.33
CA HIS A 37 -14.79 22.55 -8.22
C HIS A 37 -14.21 22.08 -6.89
N ALA A 38 -14.43 22.84 -5.84
CA ALA A 38 -14.05 22.41 -4.50
C ALA A 38 -14.85 21.15 -4.12
N ALA A 39 -14.16 20.13 -3.58
CA ALA A 39 -14.82 18.92 -3.11
C ALA A 39 -15.70 19.25 -1.91
N THR A 40 -16.90 18.63 -1.84
CA THR A 40 -17.76 18.72 -0.65
C THR A 40 -17.20 17.88 0.50
N PRO A 41 -17.59 18.15 1.76
CA PRO A 41 -17.20 17.30 2.89
C PRO A 41 -17.53 15.82 2.70
N GLU A 42 -18.67 15.51 2.07
CA GLU A 42 -19.11 14.14 1.79
C GLU A 42 -18.23 13.48 0.74
N GLN A 43 -17.82 14.21 -0.30
CA GLN A 43 -16.87 13.73 -1.31
C GLN A 43 -15.51 13.45 -0.66
N ILE A 44 -15.03 14.33 0.22
CA ILE A 44 -13.78 14.12 0.95
C ILE A 44 -13.90 12.88 1.85
N ALA A 45 -14.96 12.76 2.66
CA ALA A 45 -15.17 11.64 3.56
C ALA A 45 -15.22 10.28 2.85
N GLY A 46 -15.70 10.23 1.61
CA GLY A 46 -15.71 9.01 0.80
C GLY A 46 -14.32 8.52 0.38
N TRP A 47 -13.33 9.42 0.35
CA TRP A 47 -11.95 9.12 -0.03
C TRP A 47 -11.00 9.08 1.14
N ASP A 48 -11.27 9.83 2.20
CA ASP A 48 -10.45 9.92 3.42
C ASP A 48 -10.77 8.76 4.36
N ILE A 49 -10.45 7.55 3.89
CA ILE A 49 -10.65 6.29 4.60
C ILE A 49 -9.33 5.54 4.83
N ASP A 50 -8.21 6.22 4.77
CA ASP A 50 -6.89 5.62 4.91
C ASP A 50 -6.66 5.07 6.33
N VAL A 51 -5.99 3.93 6.38
CA VAL A 51 -5.57 3.31 7.64
C VAL A 51 -4.05 3.16 7.66
N ARG A 52 -3.42 3.74 8.67
CA ARG A 52 -1.97 3.67 8.84
C ARG A 52 -1.53 2.32 9.44
N PRO A 53 -0.25 1.95 9.30
CA PRO A 53 0.29 0.72 9.90
C PRO A 53 0.06 0.62 11.41
N ASP A 54 0.03 1.73 12.13
CA ASP A 54 -0.25 1.81 13.57
C ASP A 54 -1.74 1.71 13.92
N GLY A 55 -2.63 1.60 12.92
CA GLY A 55 -4.07 1.54 13.09
C GLY A 55 -4.78 2.90 13.15
N GLN A 56 -4.05 4.01 13.06
CA GLN A 56 -4.70 5.32 12.97
C GLN A 56 -5.54 5.40 11.69
N GLY A 57 -6.77 5.90 11.81
CA GLY A 57 -7.73 5.97 10.70
C GLY A 57 -8.61 4.72 10.56
N ALA A 58 -8.35 3.65 11.32
CA ALA A 58 -9.25 2.51 11.36
C ALA A 58 -10.63 2.93 11.93
N PRO A 59 -11.75 2.56 11.27
CA PRO A 59 -13.08 2.96 11.72
C PRO A 59 -13.43 2.30 13.07
N PRO A 60 -14.40 2.84 13.82
CA PRO A 60 -14.92 2.15 14.97
C PRO A 60 -15.53 0.81 14.57
N GLY A 61 -15.24 -0.25 15.34
CA GLY A 61 -15.76 -1.59 15.09
C GLY A 61 -14.84 -2.67 15.67
N HIS A 62 -15.31 -3.91 15.61
CA HIS A 62 -14.55 -5.10 16.01
C HIS A 62 -15.15 -6.34 15.33
N GLY A 63 -14.36 -7.42 15.26
CA GLY A 63 -14.86 -8.69 14.75
C GLY A 63 -13.97 -9.86 15.13
N SER A 64 -14.59 -10.98 15.50
CA SER A 64 -13.89 -12.22 15.81
C SER A 64 -13.61 -13.04 14.56
N VAL A 65 -12.63 -13.95 14.65
CA VAL A 65 -12.33 -14.96 13.62
C VAL A 65 -13.58 -15.75 13.24
N LYS A 66 -14.36 -16.18 14.24
CA LYS A 66 -15.59 -16.97 14.04
C LYS A 66 -16.71 -16.21 13.30
N GLU A 67 -16.86 -14.92 13.55
CA GLU A 67 -17.78 -14.06 12.80
C GLU A 67 -17.28 -13.86 11.38
N GLY A 68 -15.94 -13.67 11.24
CA GLY A 68 -15.29 -13.50 9.97
C GLY A 68 -15.40 -14.70 9.05
N GLU A 69 -15.34 -15.92 9.58
CA GLU A 69 -15.58 -17.15 8.83
C GLU A 69 -16.94 -17.10 8.12
N LYS A 70 -18.01 -16.70 8.82
CA LYS A 70 -19.34 -16.60 8.23
C LYS A 70 -19.41 -15.58 7.09
N VAL A 71 -18.84 -14.39 7.31
CA VAL A 71 -18.77 -13.33 6.30
C VAL A 71 -17.96 -13.79 5.09
N TYR A 72 -16.85 -14.47 5.35
CA TYR A 72 -15.96 -14.98 4.31
C TYR A 72 -16.61 -16.03 3.43
N LEU A 73 -17.27 -17.02 4.03
CA LEU A 73 -18.00 -18.07 3.31
C LEU A 73 -19.14 -17.50 2.46
N ASP A 74 -19.83 -16.48 2.95
CA ASP A 74 -20.93 -15.82 2.23
C ASP A 74 -20.45 -14.93 1.07
N LYS A 75 -19.38 -14.17 1.27
CA LYS A 75 -19.02 -13.06 0.37
C LYS A 75 -17.66 -13.20 -0.36
N CYS A 76 -16.83 -14.14 0.04
CA CYS A 76 -15.44 -14.24 -0.45
C CYS A 76 -15.08 -15.60 -1.01
N ALA A 77 -15.56 -16.70 -0.40
CA ALA A 77 -15.16 -18.06 -0.70
C ALA A 77 -15.46 -18.48 -2.15
N ALA A 78 -16.52 -17.95 -2.74
CA ALA A 78 -16.88 -18.26 -4.14
C ALA A 78 -15.75 -17.92 -5.14
N CYS A 79 -14.90 -16.94 -4.79
CA CYS A 79 -13.77 -16.55 -5.61
C CYS A 79 -12.43 -17.01 -5.02
N HIS A 80 -12.26 -16.91 -3.70
CA HIS A 80 -10.97 -17.17 -3.06
C HIS A 80 -10.81 -18.58 -2.48
N GLY A 81 -11.83 -19.46 -2.62
CA GLY A 81 -11.84 -20.78 -1.99
C GLY A 81 -12.24 -20.71 -0.51
N GLU A 82 -12.67 -21.82 0.08
CA GLU A 82 -13.12 -21.87 1.48
C GLU A 82 -11.99 -21.60 2.47
N PHE A 83 -10.76 -21.96 2.11
CA PHE A 83 -9.56 -21.79 2.93
C PHE A 83 -8.56 -20.77 2.34
N GLY A 84 -9.01 -19.91 1.42
CA GLY A 84 -8.16 -18.92 0.77
C GLY A 84 -7.20 -19.48 -0.26
N GLU A 85 -7.44 -20.69 -0.74
CA GLU A 85 -6.61 -21.43 -1.69
C GLU A 85 -6.78 -21.01 -3.15
N SER A 86 -7.72 -20.11 -3.44
CA SER A 86 -8.16 -19.70 -4.76
C SER A 86 -9.26 -20.60 -5.35
N ALA A 87 -10.17 -20.00 -6.10
CA ALA A 87 -11.13 -20.69 -6.94
C ALA A 87 -10.99 -20.18 -8.38
N GLY A 88 -10.50 -21.04 -9.28
CA GLY A 88 -10.28 -20.69 -10.68
C GLY A 88 -9.16 -19.65 -10.88
N ARG A 89 -9.49 -18.50 -11.46
CA ARG A 89 -8.51 -17.43 -11.80
C ARG A 89 -8.25 -16.42 -10.68
N TRP A 90 -8.93 -16.53 -9.57
CA TRP A 90 -8.83 -15.52 -8.51
C TRP A 90 -7.60 -15.73 -7.64
N PRO A 91 -7.00 -14.66 -7.10
CA PRO A 91 -5.78 -14.80 -6.35
C PRO A 91 -6.00 -15.56 -5.04
N GLN A 92 -5.01 -16.34 -4.69
CA GLN A 92 -4.87 -17.04 -3.43
C GLN A 92 -4.63 -16.03 -2.28
N LEU A 93 -5.29 -16.22 -1.15
CA LEU A 93 -5.18 -15.36 0.03
C LEU A 93 -4.36 -15.98 1.16
N ALA A 94 -4.28 -17.32 1.18
CA ALA A 94 -3.57 -18.08 2.21
C ALA A 94 -2.40 -18.88 1.64
N GLN A 95 -1.56 -19.42 2.54
CA GLN A 95 -0.34 -20.18 2.20
C GLN A 95 0.84 -19.29 1.76
N GLY A 96 1.83 -19.85 1.08
CA GLY A 96 3.00 -19.15 0.56
C GLY A 96 4.09 -18.79 1.59
N LYS A 97 3.90 -19.15 2.86
CA LYS A 97 4.89 -18.90 3.91
C LYS A 97 6.24 -19.53 3.57
N GLY A 98 7.30 -18.73 3.59
CA GLY A 98 8.67 -19.18 3.28
C GLY A 98 8.99 -19.30 1.79
N THR A 99 8.06 -18.99 0.88
CA THR A 99 8.28 -19.13 -0.57
C THR A 99 8.91 -17.90 -1.23
N LEU A 100 8.96 -16.75 -0.57
CA LEU A 100 9.37 -15.48 -1.20
C LEU A 100 10.79 -15.49 -1.79
N ALA A 101 11.68 -16.33 -1.28
CA ALA A 101 13.03 -16.50 -1.80
C ALA A 101 13.15 -17.64 -2.83
N SER A 102 12.07 -18.33 -3.17
CA SER A 102 12.07 -19.39 -4.17
C SER A 102 12.01 -18.84 -5.60
N ASN A 103 12.19 -19.72 -6.58
CA ASN A 103 12.04 -19.37 -8.00
C ASN A 103 10.58 -19.14 -8.40
N ASP A 104 9.63 -19.55 -7.54
CA ASP A 104 8.20 -19.45 -7.76
C ASP A 104 7.54 -18.98 -6.44
N PRO A 105 7.63 -17.70 -6.11
CA PRO A 105 7.11 -17.16 -4.86
C PRO A 105 5.60 -17.03 -4.87
N VAL A 106 4.93 -17.59 -3.87
CA VAL A 106 3.49 -17.44 -3.67
C VAL A 106 3.23 -16.24 -2.75
N LYS A 107 2.72 -15.17 -3.33
CA LYS A 107 2.49 -13.89 -2.63
C LYS A 107 1.07 -13.80 -2.10
N THR A 108 0.91 -14.01 -0.80
CA THR A 108 -0.38 -13.98 -0.09
C THR A 108 -0.33 -13.04 1.12
N VAL A 109 -1.43 -12.98 1.85
CA VAL A 109 -1.47 -12.29 3.16
C VAL A 109 -0.48 -12.89 4.14
N GLY A 110 -0.29 -14.21 4.13
CA GLY A 110 0.62 -14.94 5.02
C GLY A 110 2.09 -14.94 4.60
N SER A 111 2.41 -14.42 3.43
CA SER A 111 3.80 -14.43 2.94
C SER A 111 4.34 -13.04 2.61
N TYR A 112 3.56 -12.20 1.94
CA TYR A 112 4.06 -10.98 1.30
C TYR A 112 3.65 -9.67 1.99
N PHE A 113 2.41 -9.58 2.50
CA PHE A 113 1.90 -8.32 3.05
C PHE A 113 2.68 -7.89 4.30
N PRO A 114 3.26 -6.66 4.31
CA PRO A 114 4.06 -6.18 5.44
C PRO A 114 3.23 -5.64 6.59
N TYR A 115 2.02 -5.13 6.32
CA TYR A 115 1.19 -4.43 7.29
C TYR A 115 -0.25 -4.92 7.27
N LEU A 116 -0.84 -5.03 8.46
CA LEU A 116 -2.27 -5.29 8.62
C LEU A 116 -3.11 -4.23 7.89
N SER A 117 -2.70 -2.96 7.97
CA SER A 117 -3.41 -1.85 7.31
C SER A 117 -3.56 -2.07 5.80
N SER A 118 -2.57 -2.66 5.13
CA SER A 118 -2.66 -2.94 3.69
C SER A 118 -3.72 -3.99 3.37
N VAL A 119 -3.87 -5.01 4.21
CA VAL A 119 -4.91 -6.04 4.05
C VAL A 119 -6.29 -5.46 4.33
N PHE A 120 -6.43 -4.76 5.44
CA PHE A 120 -7.68 -4.15 5.89
C PHE A 120 -8.20 -3.11 4.90
N ASP A 121 -7.33 -2.22 4.44
CA ASP A 121 -7.67 -1.17 3.49
C ASP A 121 -8.07 -1.74 2.13
N TYR A 122 -7.35 -2.77 1.65
CA TYR A 122 -7.69 -3.43 0.39
C TYR A 122 -9.08 -4.09 0.45
N ILE A 123 -9.39 -4.80 1.54
CA ILE A 123 -10.71 -5.38 1.73
C ILE A 123 -11.77 -4.26 1.76
N ARG A 124 -11.54 -3.20 2.51
CA ARG A 124 -12.47 -2.07 2.64
C ARG A 124 -12.76 -1.39 1.31
N ARG A 125 -11.70 -1.11 0.53
CA ARG A 125 -11.80 -0.32 -0.71
C ARG A 125 -12.27 -1.11 -1.92
N ALA A 126 -11.92 -2.39 -2.02
CA ALA A 126 -12.02 -3.15 -3.26
C ALA A 126 -12.86 -4.42 -3.15
N MET A 127 -13.11 -4.92 -1.94
CA MET A 127 -13.80 -6.21 -1.74
C MET A 127 -15.14 -6.02 -1.00
N PRO A 128 -16.14 -6.88 -1.30
CA PRO A 128 -16.18 -7.93 -2.33
C PRO A 128 -16.10 -7.35 -3.74
N PHE A 129 -15.46 -8.06 -4.67
CA PHE A 129 -15.32 -7.59 -6.04
C PHE A 129 -16.69 -7.35 -6.70
N GLY A 130 -16.91 -6.15 -7.23
CA GLY A 130 -18.20 -5.71 -7.77
C GLY A 130 -19.16 -5.13 -6.74
N ALA A 131 -18.83 -5.20 -5.42
CA ALA A 131 -19.61 -4.62 -4.33
C ALA A 131 -18.69 -3.96 -3.28
N ALA A 132 -17.70 -3.20 -3.75
CA ALA A 132 -16.75 -2.49 -2.90
C ALA A 132 -17.45 -1.60 -1.86
N GLN A 133 -16.87 -1.51 -0.66
CA GLN A 133 -17.39 -0.70 0.46
C GLN A 133 -18.80 -1.10 0.94
N SER A 134 -19.24 -2.33 0.66
CA SER A 134 -20.54 -2.85 1.12
C SER A 134 -20.51 -3.55 2.48
N LEU A 135 -19.33 -3.83 3.01
CA LEU A 135 -19.16 -4.41 4.34
C LEU A 135 -19.40 -3.36 5.42
N SER A 136 -20.12 -3.73 6.47
CA SER A 136 -20.13 -2.95 7.71
C SER A 136 -18.74 -2.95 8.35
N ASN A 137 -18.48 -2.02 9.27
CA ASN A 137 -17.19 -1.98 9.95
C ASN A 137 -16.89 -3.30 10.70
N ASP A 138 -17.87 -3.86 11.38
CA ASP A 138 -17.72 -5.11 12.13
C ASP A 138 -17.47 -6.31 11.18
N GLU A 139 -18.18 -6.40 10.06
CA GLU A 139 -17.90 -7.41 9.03
C GLU A 139 -16.49 -7.27 8.47
N LEU A 140 -16.02 -6.04 8.24
CA LEU A 140 -14.66 -5.77 7.74
C LEU A 140 -13.60 -6.23 8.75
N TYR A 141 -13.77 -5.91 10.03
CA TYR A 141 -12.88 -6.41 11.10
C TYR A 141 -12.92 -7.92 11.20
N ALA A 142 -14.11 -8.51 11.18
CA ALA A 142 -14.30 -9.94 11.30
C ALA A 142 -13.65 -10.70 10.13
N VAL A 143 -13.94 -10.33 8.89
CA VAL A 143 -13.36 -11.02 7.73
C VAL A 143 -11.86 -10.83 7.65
N THR A 144 -11.34 -9.68 8.05
CA THR A 144 -9.90 -9.47 8.15
C THR A 144 -9.28 -10.40 9.19
N ALA A 145 -9.88 -10.53 10.38
CA ALA A 145 -9.42 -11.46 11.41
C ALA A 145 -9.41 -12.91 10.91
N TYR A 146 -10.42 -13.33 10.16
CA TYR A 146 -10.47 -14.68 9.58
C TYR A 146 -9.38 -14.91 8.53
N VAL A 147 -9.15 -13.96 7.63
CA VAL A 147 -8.06 -14.06 6.64
C VAL A 147 -6.68 -14.14 7.31
N LEU A 148 -6.47 -13.40 8.41
CA LEU A 148 -5.26 -13.53 9.22
C LEU A 148 -5.15 -14.93 9.87
N ASN A 149 -6.25 -15.48 10.35
CA ASN A 149 -6.29 -16.82 10.94
C ASN A 149 -6.02 -17.92 9.90
N LEU A 150 -6.57 -17.83 8.70
CA LEU A 150 -6.25 -18.73 7.58
C LEU A 150 -4.75 -18.79 7.27
N ASN A 151 -3.99 -17.80 7.70
CA ASN A 151 -2.55 -17.69 7.51
C ASN A 151 -1.72 -17.93 8.80
N ASP A 152 -2.31 -18.48 9.85
CA ASP A 152 -1.67 -18.73 11.14
C ASP A 152 -1.05 -17.49 11.80
N ILE A 153 -1.58 -16.27 11.47
CA ILE A 153 -1.09 -15.02 12.04
C ILE A 153 -1.75 -14.73 13.39
N VAL A 154 -3.00 -15.14 13.55
CA VAL A 154 -3.78 -15.03 14.78
C VAL A 154 -4.50 -16.33 15.09
N ASP A 155 -4.84 -16.56 16.35
CA ASP A 155 -5.56 -17.77 16.78
C ASP A 155 -7.10 -17.64 16.58
N ASP A 156 -7.83 -18.75 16.74
CA ASP A 156 -9.28 -18.87 16.52
C ASP A 156 -10.11 -18.00 17.45
N LYS A 157 -9.54 -17.57 18.58
CA LYS A 157 -10.23 -16.76 19.59
C LYS A 157 -9.99 -15.27 19.42
N PHE A 158 -9.14 -14.91 18.47
CA PHE A 158 -8.74 -13.53 18.27
C PHE A 158 -9.94 -12.67 17.85
N VAL A 159 -9.99 -11.46 18.41
CA VAL A 159 -10.94 -10.42 18.05
C VAL A 159 -10.13 -9.22 17.56
N LEU A 160 -10.28 -8.88 16.30
CA LEU A 160 -9.65 -7.70 15.72
C LEU A 160 -10.47 -6.45 16.05
N SER A 161 -9.80 -5.42 16.51
CA SER A 161 -10.35 -4.11 16.83
C SER A 161 -9.25 -3.05 16.81
N GLN A 162 -9.60 -1.78 16.99
CA GLN A 162 -8.58 -0.72 17.16
C GLN A 162 -7.63 -1.01 18.34
N GLN A 163 -8.15 -1.61 19.44
CA GLN A 163 -7.37 -1.92 20.65
C GLN A 163 -6.41 -3.10 20.46
N THR A 164 -6.78 -4.07 19.66
CA THR A 164 -5.98 -5.27 19.40
C THR A 164 -5.10 -5.16 18.15
N TRP A 165 -5.24 -4.07 17.39
CA TRP A 165 -4.53 -3.85 16.13
C TRP A 165 -3.01 -4.09 16.23
N GLY A 166 -2.37 -3.51 17.23
CA GLY A 166 -0.93 -3.62 17.47
C GLY A 166 -0.42 -5.01 17.87
N GLN A 167 -1.33 -5.94 18.17
CA GLN A 167 -0.98 -7.33 18.51
C GLN A 167 -0.70 -8.16 17.26
N VAL A 168 -1.24 -7.76 16.11
CA VAL A 168 -1.02 -8.47 14.83
C VAL A 168 0.41 -8.23 14.35
N LYS A 169 1.15 -9.30 14.10
CA LYS A 169 2.52 -9.28 13.57
C LYS A 169 2.53 -9.95 12.21
N MET A 170 2.60 -9.15 11.18
CA MET A 170 2.63 -9.66 9.81
C MET A 170 3.98 -10.33 9.52
N PRO A 171 3.98 -11.52 8.86
CA PRO A 171 5.20 -12.30 8.65
C PRO A 171 6.29 -11.57 7.88
N ASN A 172 5.91 -10.71 6.94
CA ASN A 172 6.85 -9.98 6.08
C ASN A 172 7.06 -8.51 6.50
N GLN A 173 6.73 -8.15 7.73
CA GLN A 173 6.90 -6.78 8.23
C GLN A 173 8.34 -6.28 8.12
N GLY A 174 9.32 -7.16 8.31
CA GLY A 174 10.75 -6.86 8.17
C GLY A 174 11.34 -7.15 6.79
N GLY A 175 10.52 -7.58 5.83
CA GLY A 175 10.98 -7.97 4.49
C GLY A 175 11.15 -6.81 3.51
N PHE A 176 10.77 -5.60 3.90
CA PHE A 176 10.92 -4.39 3.10
C PHE A 176 12.05 -3.52 3.66
N PHE A 177 12.81 -2.94 2.79
CA PHE A 177 13.93 -2.06 3.12
C PHE A 177 13.83 -0.76 2.32
N ASP A 178 14.51 0.28 2.79
CA ASP A 178 14.55 1.56 2.10
C ASP A 178 15.26 1.42 0.75
N ASP A 179 14.70 2.07 -0.25
CA ASP A 179 15.25 2.07 -1.59
C ASP A 179 16.60 2.82 -1.62
N ASP A 180 17.64 2.12 -1.98
CA ASP A 180 19.01 2.65 -2.07
C ASP A 180 19.47 2.91 -3.50
N ARG A 181 18.55 2.95 -4.48
CA ARG A 181 18.87 3.12 -5.92
C ARG A 181 19.77 4.31 -6.21
N ASP A 182 19.64 5.38 -5.45
CA ASP A 182 20.50 6.57 -5.56
C ASP A 182 21.99 6.26 -5.33
N LYS A 183 22.28 5.16 -4.66
CA LYS A 183 23.65 4.66 -4.42
C LYS A 183 23.97 3.46 -5.31
N ALA A 184 23.10 2.44 -5.27
CA ALA A 184 23.33 1.17 -5.97
C ALA A 184 23.29 1.31 -7.50
N GLU A 185 22.43 2.18 -8.02
CA GLU A 185 22.22 2.35 -9.45
C GLU A 185 22.97 3.57 -10.05
N LYS A 186 23.72 4.31 -9.24
CA LYS A 186 24.44 5.50 -9.69
C LYS A 186 25.35 5.25 -10.90
N ALA A 187 25.91 4.06 -11.02
CA ALA A 187 26.75 3.68 -12.14
C ALA A 187 26.00 3.68 -13.50
N PHE A 188 24.66 3.57 -13.47
CA PHE A 188 23.82 3.52 -14.67
C PHE A 188 23.32 4.89 -15.12
N TRP A 189 23.35 5.92 -14.26
CA TRP A 189 22.73 7.21 -14.53
C TRP A 189 23.29 7.95 -15.75
N ASN A 190 24.58 7.80 -16.03
CA ASN A 190 25.25 8.43 -17.15
C ASN A 190 25.94 7.41 -18.06
N ALA A 191 25.55 6.16 -17.99
CA ALA A 191 26.10 5.12 -18.83
C ALA A 191 25.80 5.40 -20.31
N LYS A 192 26.81 5.38 -21.17
CA LYS A 192 26.57 5.41 -22.61
C LYS A 192 25.87 4.11 -23.00
N PRO A 193 24.69 4.18 -23.66
CA PRO A 193 24.00 2.96 -24.08
C PRO A 193 24.89 2.19 -25.06
N CYS A 194 25.06 0.93 -24.82
CA CYS A 194 25.70 0.02 -25.76
C CYS A 194 24.71 -0.29 -26.89
N MET A 195 25.09 -0.06 -28.13
CA MET A 195 24.19 -0.17 -29.29
C MET A 195 24.41 -1.44 -30.13
N SER A 196 25.50 -2.19 -29.91
CA SER A 196 25.81 -3.43 -30.64
C SER A 196 26.63 -4.36 -29.77
N ASP A 197 26.36 -5.65 -29.87
CA ASP A 197 27.09 -6.74 -29.21
C ASP A 197 27.31 -6.57 -27.70
N CYS A 198 26.34 -5.95 -27.05
CA CYS A 198 26.45 -5.52 -25.64
C CYS A 198 26.44 -6.67 -24.64
N ARG A 199 25.93 -7.82 -25.05
CA ARG A 199 25.87 -9.03 -24.25
C ARG A 199 26.07 -10.26 -25.10
N PRO A 200 26.55 -11.36 -24.51
CA PRO A 200 26.55 -12.64 -25.21
C PRO A 200 25.15 -13.04 -25.63
N PRO A 201 25.00 -13.93 -26.61
CA PRO A 201 23.68 -14.41 -27.03
C PRO A 201 22.83 -14.87 -25.84
N VAL A 202 21.57 -14.45 -25.83
CA VAL A 202 20.62 -14.82 -24.76
C VAL A 202 20.33 -16.31 -24.86
N LYS A 203 20.47 -17.00 -23.74
CA LYS A 203 20.04 -18.40 -23.60
C LYS A 203 18.78 -18.43 -22.75
N ILE A 204 17.71 -19.03 -23.28
CA ILE A 204 16.50 -19.30 -22.51
C ILE A 204 16.83 -20.42 -21.53
N THR A 205 16.70 -20.17 -20.22
CA THR A 205 16.99 -21.13 -19.15
C THR A 205 15.74 -21.66 -18.47
N GLY A 206 14.56 -21.07 -18.75
CA GLY A 206 13.29 -21.50 -18.21
C GLY A 206 12.14 -20.75 -18.89
N HIS A 207 10.94 -21.21 -18.69
CA HIS A 207 9.70 -20.58 -19.13
C HIS A 207 8.82 -20.31 -17.91
N ALA A 208 8.22 -19.13 -17.82
CA ALA A 208 7.34 -18.77 -16.69
C ALA A 208 6.03 -19.56 -16.73
N ALA A 209 5.37 -19.61 -17.88
CA ALA A 209 4.14 -20.35 -18.07
C ALA A 209 3.93 -20.66 -19.57
N VAL A 210 3.13 -21.67 -19.86
CA VAL A 210 2.52 -21.87 -21.18
C VAL A 210 1.13 -21.25 -21.12
N LEU A 211 0.95 -20.10 -21.78
CA LEU A 211 -0.36 -19.46 -21.89
C LEU A 211 -1.22 -20.26 -22.87
N ASP A 212 -2.26 -20.90 -22.33
CA ASP A 212 -3.32 -21.49 -23.14
C ASP A 212 -4.47 -20.47 -23.22
N VAL A 213 -4.58 -19.81 -24.37
CA VAL A 213 -5.61 -18.81 -24.66
C VAL A 213 -6.99 -19.38 -24.93
N THR A 214 -7.06 -20.70 -25.11
CA THR A 214 -8.30 -21.48 -25.27
C THR A 214 -8.33 -22.58 -24.21
N PRO A 215 -8.54 -22.22 -22.93
CA PRO A 215 -8.50 -23.19 -21.85
C PRO A 215 -9.58 -24.25 -22.04
N ASP A 216 -9.17 -25.51 -22.08
CA ASP A 216 -10.07 -26.65 -22.01
C ASP A 216 -10.33 -27.04 -20.54
N GLU A 217 -11.26 -27.98 -20.34
CA GLU A 217 -11.65 -28.47 -19.02
C GLU A 217 -10.48 -29.04 -18.17
N LYS A 218 -9.35 -29.40 -18.82
CA LYS A 218 -8.15 -29.95 -18.16
C LYS A 218 -7.22 -28.86 -17.66
N THR A 219 -7.18 -27.70 -18.34
CA THR A 219 -6.38 -26.56 -17.94
C THR A 219 -7.03 -25.77 -16.80
N LEU A 220 -8.36 -25.81 -16.70
CA LEU A 220 -9.10 -25.17 -15.58
C LEU A 220 -8.79 -25.77 -14.20
N LYS A 221 -8.17 -26.94 -14.12
CA LYS A 221 -7.75 -27.58 -12.85
C LYS A 221 -6.38 -27.10 -12.34
N ARG A 222 -5.65 -26.31 -13.08
CA ARG A 222 -4.41 -25.67 -12.64
C ARG A 222 -4.74 -24.24 -12.27
N GLY A 223 -4.95 -24.05 -10.98
CA GLY A 223 -5.39 -22.80 -10.42
C GLY A 223 -4.52 -21.61 -10.80
N GLY A 224 -5.21 -20.50 -10.97
CA GLY A 224 -4.63 -19.18 -10.98
C GLY A 224 -4.23 -18.68 -12.37
N VAL A 225 -4.71 -17.50 -12.69
CA VAL A 225 -4.00 -16.62 -13.62
C VAL A 225 -2.78 -16.13 -12.86
N GLU A 226 -1.63 -16.63 -13.23
CA GLU A 226 -0.36 -16.04 -12.83
C GLU A 226 -0.17 -14.66 -13.47
#